data_314641bf7087fee93c6c13389e9ef6ef
#
_entry.id   314641bf7087fee93c6c13389e9ef6ef
#
_cell.length_a   1.000
_cell.length_b   1.000
_cell.length_c   1.000
_cell.angle_alpha   90.00
_cell.angle_beta   90.00
_cell.angle_gamma   90.00
#
_symmetry.space_group_name_H-M   'P 1'
#
loop_
_entity.id
_entity.type
_entity.pdbx_description
1 polymer ?
#
loop_
_entity_poly.entity_id
_entity_poly.type
_entity_poly.pdbx_seq_one_letter_code
_entity_poly.pdbx_strand_id
1 'polypeptide(L)'
;MVAEHSAGRDPDEAMEPLYASRYALQPVPKHRLPDDEMPAAAAGRLVRDELTLDGNPALNLASFVTTWMEPEAVALIAETADKNFADADEYPRTGELEARCVNILADLFHAPRSQSGGVGAATVGSTEAIHLAGLAFKRRWKARQQAAGRPADNPNFVIGHNDQVAWEKLARYFEIEPRFVPVTHERYVIDVDEALARIDENTICVVGILGSTFTGEYEPIKELHDALVEREQRTGQHVPMHIDAASGGFVAPFTDPDLLWDFRLPLVKSINVSGHKYGLVYPGIGWVLWREKEDLPEELVFHINYLGADQPTLSLNFSRGSSQIIAQYYNLIRLGRSGYTRIMQGLMQTADHLAEAVVGTGHFQLVGQRNGLPLVCFRLTGEREYDEHDVARTLRGSGWIVPAYTMPPDAEDMTVLRVVVRESFTRDMADMLAGDLTRVVAELDERPPGGHEHQPKTRGAC
;
A
#
# COMPACT_ATOMS: atom_id res chain seq x y z
N MET A 1 32.87 20.66 49.94
CA MET A 1 31.61 21.33 49.73
C MET A 1 31.60 21.82 48.31
N VAL A 2 31.04 21.02 47.43
CA VAL A 2 30.82 21.40 46.03
C VAL A 2 29.35 21.84 45.98
N ALA A 3 29.15 23.15 45.78
CA ALA A 3 27.81 23.69 45.54
C ALA A 3 27.34 23.19 44.17
N GLU A 4 26.43 22.26 44.16
CA GLU A 4 25.64 21.95 42.98
C GLU A 4 24.85 23.22 42.61
N HIS A 5 25.25 23.83 41.49
CA HIS A 5 24.39 24.78 40.80
C HIS A 5 23.17 24.00 40.31
N SER A 6 22.08 23.99 41.08
CA SER A 6 20.78 23.73 40.52
C SER A 6 20.50 24.87 39.54
N ALA A 7 20.82 24.68 38.28
CA ALA A 7 20.26 25.52 37.20
C ALA A 7 18.75 25.51 37.44
N GLY A 8 18.20 26.66 37.85
CA GLY A 8 16.78 26.82 38.08
C GLY A 8 16.06 26.45 36.79
N ARG A 9 15.33 25.33 36.80
CA ARG A 9 14.36 25.05 35.75
C ARG A 9 13.41 26.22 35.69
N ASP A 10 13.15 26.76 34.52
CA ASP A 10 12.08 27.74 34.30
C ASP A 10 10.82 27.17 34.98
N PRO A 11 10.15 27.90 35.86
CA PRO A 11 8.90 27.44 36.49
C PRO A 11 7.87 26.98 35.46
N ASP A 12 7.86 27.54 34.26
CA ASP A 12 6.99 27.14 33.18
C ASP A 12 7.39 25.79 32.52
N GLU A 13 8.65 25.35 32.64
CA GLU A 13 9.09 24.00 32.21
C GLU A 13 8.66 22.89 33.19
N ALA A 14 8.43 23.22 34.44
CA ALA A 14 8.07 22.25 35.47
C ALA A 14 6.56 22.02 35.62
N MET A 15 5.73 22.86 34.98
CA MET A 15 4.28 22.80 35.10
C MET A 15 3.65 22.15 33.87
N GLU A 16 2.83 21.13 34.11
CA GLU A 16 1.94 20.59 33.08
C GLU A 16 1.00 21.69 32.55
N PRO A 17 0.70 21.78 31.26
CA PRO A 17 -0.15 22.82 30.68
C PRO A 17 -1.53 22.98 31.36
N LEU A 18 -2.06 21.89 31.91
CA LEU A 18 -3.33 21.87 32.63
C LEU A 18 -3.36 22.75 33.89
N TYR A 19 -2.21 23.13 34.43
CA TYR A 19 -2.09 23.98 35.63
C TYR A 19 -1.71 25.41 35.30
N ALA A 20 -2.32 25.99 34.26
CA ALA A 20 -2.21 27.41 33.92
C ALA A 20 -0.81 27.86 33.45
N SER A 21 -0.07 26.97 32.76
CA SER A 21 1.07 27.42 31.99
C SER A 21 0.62 28.46 30.93
N ARG A 22 1.40 29.53 30.78
CA ARG A 22 1.13 30.56 29.75
C ARG A 22 0.97 29.98 28.35
N TYR A 23 1.64 28.86 28.04
CA TYR A 23 1.56 28.20 26.75
C TYR A 23 0.22 27.50 26.49
N ALA A 24 -0.49 27.09 27.54
CA ALA A 24 -1.85 26.54 27.44
C ALA A 24 -2.91 27.59 27.04
N LEU A 25 -2.59 28.88 27.22
CA LEU A 25 -3.47 30.00 26.92
C LEU A 25 -3.14 30.67 25.59
N GLN A 26 -2.05 30.29 24.92
CA GLN A 26 -1.63 30.85 23.65
C GLN A 26 -2.27 30.07 22.48
N PRO A 27 -2.69 30.77 21.41
CA PRO A 27 -3.15 30.07 20.20
C PRO A 27 -2.00 29.29 19.58
N VAL A 28 -2.27 28.05 19.14
CA VAL A 28 -1.31 27.22 18.41
C VAL A 28 -0.95 27.91 17.10
N PRO A 29 0.35 28.08 16.77
CA PRO A 29 0.79 28.70 15.52
C PRO A 29 0.35 27.86 14.32
N LYS A 30 -0.35 28.51 13.34
CA LYS A 30 -0.90 27.80 12.15
C LYS A 30 -0.33 28.31 10.82
N HIS A 31 0.16 29.54 10.75
CA HIS A 31 0.45 30.20 9.46
C HIS A 31 1.84 30.83 9.35
N ARG A 32 2.51 31.04 10.46
CA ARG A 32 3.85 31.65 10.49
C ARG A 32 4.67 31.08 11.64
N LEU A 33 5.99 31.14 11.49
CA LEU A 33 6.90 30.79 12.57
C LEU A 33 6.67 31.74 13.76
N PRO A 34 6.55 31.23 14.99
CA PRO A 34 6.54 32.07 16.19
C PRO A 34 7.81 32.94 16.29
N ASP A 35 7.67 34.14 16.85
CA ASP A 35 8.82 35.01 17.07
C ASP A 35 9.70 34.53 18.23
N ASP A 36 9.09 33.89 19.24
CA ASP A 36 9.76 33.38 20.44
C ASP A 36 9.82 31.85 20.44
N GLU A 37 10.82 31.28 21.08
CA GLU A 37 10.93 29.86 21.39
C GLU A 37 9.97 29.44 22.52
N MET A 38 9.64 28.16 22.58
CA MET A 38 8.92 27.58 23.73
C MET A 38 9.64 26.35 24.27
N PRO A 39 9.44 25.99 25.56
CA PRO A 39 10.00 24.79 26.13
C PRO A 39 9.56 23.53 25.37
N ALA A 40 10.49 22.58 25.19
CA ALA A 40 10.25 21.35 24.46
C ALA A 40 9.05 20.54 24.99
N ALA A 41 8.85 20.52 26.30
CA ALA A 41 7.71 19.84 26.94
C ALA A 41 6.38 20.48 26.56
N ALA A 42 6.30 21.83 26.51
CA ALA A 42 5.12 22.56 26.10
C ALA A 42 4.80 22.33 24.60
N ALA A 43 5.80 22.44 23.74
CA ALA A 43 5.65 22.15 22.31
C ALA A 43 5.17 20.71 22.07
N GLY A 44 5.80 19.73 22.74
CA GLY A 44 5.41 18.33 22.65
C GLY A 44 3.99 18.06 23.15
N ARG A 45 3.54 18.80 24.16
CA ARG A 45 2.17 18.70 24.66
C ARG A 45 1.16 19.26 23.67
N LEU A 46 1.39 20.47 23.14
CA LEU A 46 0.49 21.08 22.15
C LEU A 46 0.31 20.21 20.91
N VAL A 47 1.40 19.59 20.41
CA VAL A 47 1.31 18.65 19.28
C VAL A 47 0.49 17.41 19.65
N ARG A 48 0.69 16.83 20.83
CA ARG A 48 -0.10 15.66 21.27
C ARG A 48 -1.59 16.00 21.43
N ASP A 49 -1.90 17.19 21.94
CA ASP A 49 -3.28 17.63 22.13
C ASP A 49 -4.01 17.76 20.76
N GLU A 50 -3.35 18.28 19.73
CA GLU A 50 -3.89 18.29 18.36
C GLU A 50 -4.16 16.86 17.84
N LEU A 51 -3.23 15.93 18.07
CA LEU A 51 -3.33 14.55 17.62
C LEU A 51 -4.39 13.72 18.37
N THR A 52 -4.92 14.18 19.52
CA THR A 52 -5.98 13.46 20.25
C THR A 52 -7.30 13.39 19.49
N LEU A 53 -7.49 14.24 18.47
CA LEU A 53 -8.68 14.24 17.62
C LEU A 53 -8.55 13.27 16.43
N ASP A 54 -7.39 12.69 16.21
CA ASP A 54 -7.20 11.67 15.18
C ASP A 54 -7.89 10.36 15.58
N GLY A 55 -8.31 9.59 14.57
CA GLY A 55 -8.89 8.28 14.79
C GLY A 55 -7.88 7.29 15.36
N ASN A 56 -8.36 6.30 16.11
CA ASN A 56 -7.53 5.22 16.62
C ASN A 56 -7.06 4.33 15.43
N PRO A 57 -5.73 4.20 15.18
CA PRO A 57 -5.23 3.36 14.08
C PRO A 57 -5.69 1.90 14.13
N ALA A 58 -5.92 1.33 15.33
CA ALA A 58 -6.41 -0.04 15.47
C ALA A 58 -7.85 -0.22 14.98
N LEU A 59 -8.68 0.84 15.04
CA LEU A 59 -10.07 0.85 14.58
C LEU A 59 -10.21 1.37 13.13
N ASN A 60 -9.11 1.78 12.51
CA ASN A 60 -9.10 2.20 11.11
C ASN A 60 -9.03 0.99 10.18
N LEU A 61 -10.19 0.47 9.80
CA LEU A 61 -10.33 -0.70 8.93
C LEU A 61 -10.31 -0.33 7.43
N ALA A 62 -10.11 0.95 7.11
CA ALA A 62 -9.94 1.43 5.74
C ALA A 62 -8.53 1.16 5.19
N SER A 63 -7.53 1.19 6.05
CA SER A 63 -6.13 1.17 5.68
C SER A 63 -5.57 -0.25 5.59
N PHE A 64 -4.79 -0.52 4.52
CA PHE A 64 -3.96 -1.73 4.43
C PHE A 64 -2.66 -1.61 5.22
N VAL A 65 -2.32 -0.42 5.70
CA VAL A 65 -1.04 -0.12 6.32
C VAL A 65 -0.99 -0.68 7.74
N THR A 66 0.15 -1.29 8.09
CA THR A 66 0.46 -1.82 9.43
C THR A 66 0.32 -0.76 10.51
N THR A 67 -0.36 -1.09 11.59
CA THR A 67 -0.63 -0.20 12.72
C THR A 67 -0.01 -0.66 14.03
N TRP A 68 0.63 -1.82 14.04
CA TRP A 68 1.31 -2.36 15.20
C TRP A 68 2.58 -3.11 14.81
N MET A 69 3.64 -2.93 15.59
CA MET A 69 4.89 -3.69 15.51
C MET A 69 5.35 -4.09 16.91
N GLU A 70 6.18 -5.14 17.00
CA GLU A 70 6.80 -5.56 18.26
C GLU A 70 7.66 -4.43 18.86
N PRO A 71 7.74 -4.30 20.19
CA PRO A 71 8.51 -3.24 20.85
C PRO A 71 9.98 -3.16 20.39
N GLU A 72 10.61 -4.31 20.11
CA GLU A 72 11.98 -4.39 19.63
C GLU A 72 12.13 -3.75 18.24
N ALA A 73 11.16 -3.94 17.35
CA ALA A 73 11.15 -3.31 16.04
C ALA A 73 10.93 -1.79 16.15
N VAL A 74 10.05 -1.35 17.06
CA VAL A 74 9.81 0.08 17.33
C VAL A 74 11.09 0.73 17.90
N ALA A 75 11.79 0.06 18.82
CA ALA A 75 13.08 0.53 19.33
C ALA A 75 14.11 0.68 18.23
N LEU A 76 14.27 -0.33 17.35
CA LEU A 76 15.19 -0.26 16.20
C LEU A 76 14.87 0.91 15.27
N ILE A 77 13.58 1.19 15.01
CA ILE A 77 13.17 2.34 14.20
C ILE A 77 13.62 3.65 14.85
N ALA A 78 13.42 3.81 16.17
CA ALA A 78 13.81 5.01 16.89
C ALA A 78 15.34 5.18 16.97
N GLU A 79 16.09 4.10 17.20
CA GLU A 79 17.55 4.08 17.28
C GLU A 79 18.25 4.39 15.95
N THR A 80 17.56 4.23 14.84
CA THR A 80 18.12 4.38 13.48
C THR A 80 17.49 5.52 12.69
N ALA A 81 16.66 6.32 13.32
CA ALA A 81 15.94 7.44 12.68
C ALA A 81 16.87 8.55 12.15
N ASP A 82 18.08 8.64 12.68
CA ASP A 82 19.12 9.60 12.30
C ASP A 82 19.99 9.19 11.09
N LYS A 83 19.81 7.96 10.56
CA LYS A 83 20.60 7.46 9.45
C LYS A 83 19.98 7.83 8.11
N ASN A 84 20.70 8.64 7.32
CA ASN A 84 20.33 8.97 5.95
C ASN A 84 20.76 7.87 4.98
N PHE A 85 19.83 7.21 4.32
CA PHE A 85 20.12 6.07 3.43
C PHE A 85 20.70 6.48 2.06
N ALA A 86 20.88 7.77 1.78
CA ALA A 86 21.64 8.21 0.61
C ALA A 86 23.15 7.92 0.78
N ASP A 87 23.61 7.75 2.01
CA ASP A 87 25.03 7.66 2.38
C ASP A 87 25.42 6.19 2.64
N ALA A 88 25.38 5.34 1.60
CA ALA A 88 25.70 3.92 1.74
C ALA A 88 27.20 3.68 2.11
N ASP A 89 28.09 4.62 1.81
CA ASP A 89 29.49 4.56 2.25
C ASP A 89 29.61 4.81 3.76
N GLU A 90 28.83 5.75 4.31
CA GLU A 90 28.80 6.02 5.75
C GLU A 90 28.01 4.96 6.52
N TYR A 91 26.97 4.37 5.88
CA TYR A 91 26.12 3.34 6.49
C TYR A 91 26.13 2.01 5.70
N PRO A 92 27.31 1.38 5.47
CA PRO A 92 27.43 0.21 4.60
C PRO A 92 26.61 -0.98 5.09
N ARG A 93 26.41 -1.11 6.41
CA ARG A 93 25.56 -2.19 6.96
C ARG A 93 24.10 -2.02 6.63
N THR A 94 23.59 -0.79 6.54
CA THR A 94 22.21 -0.53 6.07
C THR A 94 22.05 -0.93 4.61
N GLY A 95 23.03 -0.62 3.76
CA GLY A 95 23.05 -1.08 2.36
C GLY A 95 23.07 -2.61 2.23
N GLU A 96 23.87 -3.29 3.09
CA GLU A 96 23.84 -4.77 3.15
C GLU A 96 22.47 -5.31 3.59
N LEU A 97 21.78 -4.66 4.53
CA LEU A 97 20.45 -5.08 4.98
C LEU A 97 19.42 -4.89 3.87
N GLU A 98 19.49 -3.80 3.10
CA GLU A 98 18.65 -3.62 1.90
C GLU A 98 18.88 -4.76 0.89
N ALA A 99 20.15 -5.02 0.55
CA ALA A 99 20.50 -6.09 -0.39
C ALA A 99 19.99 -7.47 0.08
N ARG A 100 20.05 -7.74 1.39
CA ARG A 100 19.51 -8.97 1.97
C ARG A 100 17.99 -9.04 1.86
N CYS A 101 17.27 -7.92 2.10
CA CYS A 101 15.83 -7.88 1.90
C CYS A 101 15.47 -8.14 0.43
N VAL A 102 16.17 -7.50 -0.52
CA VAL A 102 15.97 -7.72 -1.96
C VAL A 102 16.20 -9.19 -2.31
N ASN A 103 17.28 -9.81 -1.81
CA ASN A 103 17.59 -11.23 -2.06
C ASN A 103 16.49 -12.17 -1.50
N ILE A 104 16.02 -11.91 -0.27
CA ILE A 104 14.96 -12.70 0.37
C ILE A 104 13.65 -12.57 -0.42
N LEU A 105 13.29 -11.37 -0.84
CA LEU A 105 12.07 -11.15 -1.63
C LEU A 105 12.19 -11.72 -3.05
N ALA A 106 13.36 -11.64 -3.68
CA ALA A 106 13.62 -12.25 -4.98
C ALA A 106 13.47 -13.78 -4.93
N ASP A 107 14.01 -14.42 -3.87
CA ASP A 107 13.82 -15.87 -3.65
C ASP A 107 12.35 -16.20 -3.32
N LEU A 108 11.68 -15.38 -2.51
CA LEU A 108 10.26 -15.55 -2.18
C LEU A 108 9.34 -15.49 -3.41
N PHE A 109 9.69 -14.64 -4.40
CA PHE A 109 8.96 -14.44 -5.66
C PHE A 109 9.58 -15.25 -6.82
N HIS A 110 10.43 -16.23 -6.52
CA HIS A 110 11.00 -17.18 -7.47
C HIS A 110 11.77 -16.53 -8.63
N ALA A 111 12.49 -15.42 -8.37
CA ALA A 111 13.38 -14.84 -9.36
C ALA A 111 14.48 -15.83 -9.78
N PRO A 112 14.92 -15.81 -11.05
CA PRO A 112 16.05 -16.65 -11.47
C PRO A 112 17.27 -16.41 -10.59
N ARG A 113 17.92 -17.48 -10.16
CA ARG A 113 19.11 -17.37 -9.32
C ARG A 113 20.27 -16.76 -10.11
N SER A 114 20.83 -15.68 -9.58
CA SER A 114 22.01 -15.02 -10.13
C SER A 114 23.15 -15.03 -9.10
N GLN A 115 24.41 -15.06 -9.58
CA GLN A 115 25.60 -14.93 -8.71
C GLN A 115 25.69 -13.53 -8.07
N SER A 116 25.08 -12.51 -8.70
CA SER A 116 25.05 -11.14 -8.20
C SER A 116 23.89 -10.87 -7.22
N GLY A 117 23.06 -11.89 -6.92
CA GLY A 117 21.87 -11.74 -6.08
C GLY A 117 20.64 -11.24 -6.84
N GLY A 118 19.59 -10.87 -6.10
CA GLY A 118 18.35 -10.30 -6.65
C GLY A 118 18.57 -8.88 -7.17
N VAL A 119 17.76 -8.48 -8.14
CA VAL A 119 17.74 -7.13 -8.70
C VAL A 119 16.54 -6.37 -8.15
N GLY A 120 16.79 -5.30 -7.42
CA GLY A 120 15.69 -4.53 -6.79
C GLY A 120 16.22 -3.40 -5.93
N ALA A 121 15.27 -2.66 -5.35
CA ALA A 121 15.56 -1.57 -4.42
C ALA A 121 14.43 -1.36 -3.41
N ALA A 122 14.79 -0.83 -2.24
CA ALA A 122 13.84 -0.26 -1.30
C ALA A 122 13.30 1.08 -1.84
N THR A 123 12.04 1.32 -1.58
CA THR A 123 11.32 2.56 -1.92
C THR A 123 10.54 3.05 -0.71
N VAL A 124 10.05 4.28 -0.73
CA VAL A 124 9.20 4.79 0.36
C VAL A 124 7.78 4.21 0.33
N GLY A 125 7.46 3.40 -0.67
CA GLY A 125 6.17 2.73 -0.84
C GLY A 125 5.96 2.27 -2.28
N SER A 126 4.88 1.52 -2.53
CA SER A 126 4.59 0.98 -3.86
C SER A 126 4.42 2.05 -4.93
N THR A 127 4.00 3.28 -4.62
CA THR A 127 3.92 4.35 -5.62
C THR A 127 5.29 4.61 -6.27
N GLU A 128 6.34 4.76 -5.47
CA GLU A 128 7.70 4.92 -6.01
C GLU A 128 8.16 3.67 -6.76
N ALA A 129 7.86 2.49 -6.22
CA ALA A 129 8.19 1.21 -6.85
C ALA A 129 7.54 1.05 -8.24
N ILE A 130 6.25 1.41 -8.37
CA ILE A 130 5.50 1.44 -9.62
C ILE A 130 6.13 2.45 -10.60
N HIS A 131 6.51 3.65 -10.12
CA HIS A 131 7.13 4.66 -10.97
C HIS A 131 8.47 4.18 -11.54
N LEU A 132 9.32 3.57 -10.72
CA LEU A 132 10.60 3.01 -11.17
C LEU A 132 10.41 1.86 -12.17
N ALA A 133 9.46 0.95 -11.92
CA ALA A 133 9.12 -0.12 -12.85
C ALA A 133 8.56 0.41 -14.17
N GLY A 134 7.63 1.35 -14.12
CA GLY A 134 7.03 1.98 -15.30
C GLY A 134 8.07 2.73 -16.15
N LEU A 135 9.00 3.43 -15.50
CA LEU A 135 10.13 4.08 -16.18
C LEU A 135 11.03 3.04 -16.86
N ALA A 136 11.34 1.92 -16.21
CA ALA A 136 12.13 0.85 -16.79
C ALA A 136 11.46 0.28 -18.05
N PHE A 137 10.16 0.00 -18.01
CA PHE A 137 9.41 -0.44 -19.18
C PHE A 137 9.40 0.61 -20.31
N LYS A 138 9.15 1.88 -19.98
CA LYS A 138 9.15 2.98 -20.95
C LYS A 138 10.52 3.10 -21.65
N ARG A 139 11.62 3.06 -20.90
CA ARG A 139 12.98 3.16 -21.46
C ARG A 139 13.32 1.98 -22.34
N ARG A 140 13.02 0.76 -21.92
CA ARG A 140 13.23 -0.45 -22.73
C ARG A 140 12.38 -0.44 -24.01
N TRP A 141 11.13 -0.05 -23.93
CA TRP A 141 10.26 0.11 -25.10
C TRP A 141 10.83 1.16 -26.04
N LYS A 142 11.22 2.34 -25.53
CA LYS A 142 11.81 3.41 -26.32
C LYS A 142 13.07 2.95 -27.06
N ALA A 143 13.97 2.26 -26.38
CA ALA A 143 15.18 1.70 -27.00
C ALA A 143 14.86 0.70 -28.14
N ARG A 144 13.87 -0.19 -27.93
CA ARG A 144 13.40 -1.12 -28.96
C ARG A 144 12.80 -0.40 -30.18
N GLN A 145 11.97 0.62 -29.97
CA GLN A 145 11.39 1.41 -31.08
C GLN A 145 12.47 2.14 -31.87
N GLN A 146 13.41 2.78 -31.21
CA GLN A 146 14.52 3.48 -31.83
C GLN A 146 15.42 2.52 -32.63
N ALA A 147 15.75 1.35 -32.09
CA ALA A 147 16.52 0.32 -32.78
C ALA A 147 15.82 -0.21 -34.04
N ALA A 148 14.49 -0.19 -34.04
CA ALA A 148 13.65 -0.57 -35.18
C ALA A 148 13.34 0.59 -36.14
N GLY A 149 13.86 1.81 -35.88
CA GLY A 149 13.58 3.01 -36.68
C GLY A 149 12.13 3.49 -36.61
N ARG A 150 11.41 3.17 -35.53
CA ARG A 150 10.01 3.54 -35.31
C ARG A 150 9.88 4.74 -34.34
N PRO A 151 8.76 5.51 -34.42
CA PRO A 151 8.45 6.54 -33.44
C PRO A 151 8.40 5.96 -32.00
N ALA A 152 8.78 6.76 -31.01
CA ALA A 152 8.86 6.34 -29.60
C ALA A 152 8.32 7.43 -28.66
N ASP A 153 7.18 8.02 -29.02
CA ASP A 153 6.58 9.20 -28.38
C ASP A 153 5.21 8.96 -27.73
N ASN A 154 4.55 7.84 -28.03
CA ASN A 154 3.22 7.53 -27.51
C ASN A 154 3.17 6.18 -26.77
N PRO A 155 3.90 6.00 -25.64
CA PRO A 155 3.85 4.76 -24.88
C PRO A 155 2.50 4.59 -24.17
N ASN A 156 2.01 3.35 -24.07
CA ASN A 156 0.84 3.01 -23.29
C ASN A 156 1.06 1.76 -22.45
N PHE A 157 0.25 1.57 -21.40
CA PHE A 157 0.16 0.32 -20.65
C PHE A 157 -1.29 -0.11 -20.47
N VAL A 158 -1.52 -1.41 -20.33
CA VAL A 158 -2.84 -2.00 -20.14
C VAL A 158 -3.00 -2.44 -18.69
N ILE A 159 -4.12 -2.10 -18.05
CA ILE A 159 -4.42 -2.40 -16.66
C ILE A 159 -5.93 -2.49 -16.44
N GLY A 160 -6.38 -3.29 -15.47
CA GLY A 160 -7.77 -3.28 -15.01
C GLY A 160 -8.16 -1.94 -14.37
N HIS A 161 -9.39 -1.47 -14.57
CA HIS A 161 -9.88 -0.21 -13.99
C HIS A 161 -10.15 -0.32 -12.47
N ASN A 162 -9.82 -1.46 -11.86
CA ASN A 162 -9.71 -1.68 -10.42
C ASN A 162 -8.33 -1.30 -9.86
N ASP A 163 -7.58 -0.48 -10.61
CA ASP A 163 -6.24 0.00 -10.25
C ASP A 163 -6.24 0.96 -9.06
N GLN A 164 -5.06 1.21 -8.54
CA GLN A 164 -4.82 2.18 -7.48
C GLN A 164 -4.25 3.48 -8.10
N VAL A 165 -4.60 4.63 -7.52
CA VAL A 165 -4.21 5.98 -8.00
C VAL A 165 -2.69 6.15 -8.32
N ALA A 166 -1.83 5.27 -7.81
CA ALA A 166 -0.40 5.26 -8.15
C ALA A 166 -0.16 5.05 -9.66
N TRP A 167 -1.03 4.27 -10.33
CA TRP A 167 -0.97 4.04 -11.77
C TRP A 167 -1.43 5.26 -12.57
N GLU A 168 -2.47 5.98 -12.10
CA GLU A 168 -2.84 7.27 -12.68
C GLU A 168 -1.72 8.32 -12.53
N LYS A 169 -1.02 8.33 -11.38
CA LYS A 169 0.15 9.19 -11.17
C LYS A 169 1.28 8.83 -12.13
N LEU A 170 1.60 7.54 -12.29
CA LEU A 170 2.56 7.10 -13.30
C LEU A 170 2.20 7.64 -14.68
N ALA A 171 0.94 7.42 -15.10
CA ALA A 171 0.43 7.85 -16.40
C ALA A 171 0.63 9.36 -16.62
N ARG A 172 0.18 10.17 -15.66
CA ARG A 172 0.23 11.64 -15.77
C ARG A 172 1.63 12.22 -15.65
N TYR A 173 2.44 11.73 -14.69
CA TYR A 173 3.75 12.31 -14.42
C TYR A 173 4.80 11.92 -15.46
N PHE A 174 4.65 10.74 -16.06
CA PHE A 174 5.60 10.22 -17.04
C PHE A 174 5.05 10.16 -18.45
N GLU A 175 3.89 10.76 -18.71
CA GLU A 175 3.30 10.85 -20.05
C GLU A 175 3.20 9.47 -20.73
N ILE A 176 2.51 8.54 -20.05
CA ILE A 176 2.21 7.21 -20.54
C ILE A 176 0.69 7.06 -20.58
N GLU A 177 0.12 6.69 -21.71
CA GLU A 177 -1.32 6.51 -21.88
C GLU A 177 -1.79 5.25 -21.10
N PRO A 178 -2.70 5.37 -20.11
CA PRO A 178 -3.30 4.20 -19.49
C PRO A 178 -4.44 3.67 -20.36
N ARG A 179 -4.46 2.37 -20.62
CA ARG A 179 -5.54 1.66 -21.31
C ARG A 179 -6.26 0.79 -20.31
N PHE A 180 -7.31 1.34 -19.73
CA PHE A 180 -8.10 0.66 -18.73
C PHE A 180 -9.00 -0.40 -19.32
N VAL A 181 -8.99 -1.58 -18.68
CA VAL A 181 -9.94 -2.66 -18.95
C VAL A 181 -11.12 -2.48 -17.98
N PRO A 182 -12.35 -2.34 -18.48
CA PRO A 182 -13.51 -2.09 -17.63
C PRO A 182 -13.74 -3.20 -16.61
N VAL A 183 -14.24 -2.83 -15.43
CA VAL A 183 -14.90 -3.75 -14.51
C VAL A 183 -16.41 -3.77 -14.81
N THR A 184 -17.12 -4.77 -14.30
CA THR A 184 -18.56 -4.87 -14.47
C THR A 184 -19.21 -5.24 -13.12
N HIS A 185 -20.54 -5.19 -13.03
CA HIS A 185 -21.26 -5.64 -11.84
C HIS A 185 -21.05 -7.13 -11.49
N GLU A 186 -20.59 -7.92 -12.45
CA GLU A 186 -20.36 -9.36 -12.29
C GLU A 186 -18.87 -9.72 -12.19
N ARG A 187 -17.96 -8.79 -12.57
CA ARG A 187 -16.51 -9.00 -12.61
C ARG A 187 -15.77 -7.74 -12.17
N TYR A 188 -15.03 -7.82 -11.10
CA TYR A 188 -14.29 -6.71 -10.48
C TYR A 188 -12.79 -6.76 -10.71
N VAL A 189 -12.33 -7.65 -11.57
CA VAL A 189 -10.93 -7.85 -11.96
C VAL A 189 -10.77 -7.76 -13.48
N ILE A 190 -9.53 -7.68 -13.96
CA ILE A 190 -9.22 -7.56 -15.38
C ILE A 190 -9.83 -8.72 -16.20
N ASP A 191 -10.37 -8.39 -17.37
CA ASP A 191 -10.76 -9.37 -18.38
C ASP A 191 -9.59 -9.61 -19.34
N VAL A 192 -9.26 -10.88 -19.56
CA VAL A 192 -8.10 -11.24 -20.38
C VAL A 192 -8.28 -10.86 -21.84
N ASP A 193 -9.44 -11.14 -22.43
CA ASP A 193 -9.70 -10.85 -23.85
C ASP A 193 -9.77 -9.34 -24.09
N GLU A 194 -10.43 -8.62 -23.20
CA GLU A 194 -10.48 -7.16 -23.26
C GLU A 194 -9.09 -6.51 -23.07
N ALA A 195 -8.23 -7.10 -22.24
CA ALA A 195 -6.85 -6.64 -22.08
C ALA A 195 -6.05 -6.84 -23.37
N LEU A 196 -6.15 -8.02 -24.00
CA LEU A 196 -5.48 -8.32 -25.27
C LEU A 196 -5.95 -7.40 -26.40
N ALA A 197 -7.23 -7.04 -26.45
CA ALA A 197 -7.80 -6.14 -27.45
C ALA A 197 -7.24 -4.71 -27.37
N ARG A 198 -6.70 -4.30 -26.22
CA ARG A 198 -6.12 -2.96 -25.99
C ARG A 198 -4.61 -2.87 -26.26
N ILE A 199 -3.98 -3.97 -26.60
CA ILE A 199 -2.54 -4.03 -26.87
C ILE A 199 -2.24 -3.62 -28.31
N ASP A 200 -1.30 -2.69 -28.49
CA ASP A 200 -0.73 -2.29 -29.78
C ASP A 200 0.81 -2.24 -29.73
N GLU A 201 1.45 -1.73 -30.79
CA GLU A 201 2.91 -1.59 -30.92
C GLU A 201 3.53 -0.63 -29.91
N ASN A 202 2.72 0.22 -29.28
CA ASN A 202 3.14 1.21 -28.29
C ASN A 202 2.96 0.71 -26.85
N THR A 203 2.43 -0.49 -26.65
CA THR A 203 2.23 -1.06 -25.33
C THR A 203 3.57 -1.44 -24.70
N ILE A 204 3.90 -0.79 -23.59
CA ILE A 204 5.15 -1.00 -22.86
C ILE A 204 5.07 -2.19 -21.92
N CYS A 205 3.89 -2.43 -21.31
CA CYS A 205 3.61 -3.58 -20.44
C CYS A 205 2.11 -3.79 -20.27
N VAL A 206 1.74 -4.98 -19.79
CA VAL A 206 0.43 -5.29 -19.19
C VAL A 206 0.63 -5.46 -17.69
N VAL A 207 -0.27 -4.90 -16.90
CA VAL A 207 -0.21 -4.95 -15.44
C VAL A 207 -1.23 -5.95 -14.91
N GLY A 208 -0.77 -6.88 -14.07
CA GLY A 208 -1.64 -7.74 -13.27
C GLY A 208 -1.64 -7.30 -11.81
N ILE A 209 -2.80 -7.22 -11.18
CA ILE A 209 -2.96 -6.79 -9.79
C ILE A 209 -3.14 -8.02 -8.89
N LEU A 210 -2.20 -8.25 -7.97
CA LEU A 210 -2.29 -9.30 -6.96
C LEU A 210 -2.91 -8.73 -5.69
N GLY A 211 -4.24 -8.64 -5.68
CA GLY A 211 -5.02 -8.10 -4.58
C GLY A 211 -5.58 -6.70 -4.85
N SER A 212 -6.73 -6.66 -5.49
CA SER A 212 -7.47 -5.43 -5.77
C SER A 212 -7.76 -4.64 -4.49
N THR A 213 -7.56 -3.32 -4.57
CA THR A 213 -7.91 -2.41 -3.47
C THR A 213 -9.42 -2.39 -3.21
N PHE A 214 -10.24 -2.69 -4.20
CA PHE A 214 -11.70 -2.62 -4.11
C PHE A 214 -12.30 -3.85 -3.43
N THR A 215 -12.00 -5.04 -3.93
CA THR A 215 -12.64 -6.30 -3.47
C THR A 215 -11.66 -7.28 -2.80
N GLY A 216 -10.36 -7.04 -2.93
CA GLY A 216 -9.31 -7.92 -2.43
C GLY A 216 -8.95 -9.06 -3.37
N GLU A 217 -9.69 -9.26 -4.46
CA GLU A 217 -9.50 -10.36 -5.40
C GLU A 217 -8.12 -10.34 -6.06
N TYR A 218 -7.57 -11.50 -6.33
CA TYR A 218 -6.42 -11.66 -7.22
C TYR A 218 -6.89 -11.71 -8.67
N GLU A 219 -6.22 -10.96 -9.55
CA GLU A 219 -6.46 -11.04 -10.98
C GLU A 219 -5.98 -12.36 -11.57
N PRO A 220 -6.53 -12.78 -12.73
CA PRO A 220 -6.15 -14.02 -13.42
C PRO A 220 -4.79 -13.89 -14.11
N ILE A 221 -3.71 -13.69 -13.31
CA ILE A 221 -2.37 -13.34 -13.80
C ILE A 221 -1.79 -14.44 -14.69
N LYS A 222 -2.00 -15.71 -14.32
CA LYS A 222 -1.52 -16.83 -15.13
C LYS A 222 -2.21 -16.90 -16.49
N GLU A 223 -3.51 -16.76 -16.52
CA GLU A 223 -4.32 -16.77 -17.74
C GLU A 223 -3.93 -15.58 -18.64
N LEU A 224 -3.74 -14.41 -18.06
CA LEU A 224 -3.27 -13.22 -18.78
C LEU A 224 -1.86 -13.44 -19.37
N HIS A 225 -0.96 -14.05 -18.60
CA HIS A 225 0.37 -14.43 -19.07
C HIS A 225 0.30 -15.39 -20.27
N ASP A 226 -0.48 -16.47 -20.14
CA ASP A 226 -0.57 -17.49 -21.18
C ASP A 226 -1.17 -16.91 -22.49
N ALA A 227 -2.19 -16.09 -22.37
CA ALA A 227 -2.79 -15.38 -23.50
C ALA A 227 -1.79 -14.40 -24.18
N LEU A 228 -0.92 -13.75 -23.41
CA LEU A 228 0.16 -12.91 -23.95
C LEU A 228 1.22 -13.76 -24.68
N VAL A 229 1.57 -14.94 -24.17
CA VAL A 229 2.49 -15.88 -24.84
C VAL A 229 1.89 -16.35 -26.17
N GLU A 230 0.62 -16.74 -26.20
CA GLU A 230 -0.07 -17.13 -27.44
C GLU A 230 -0.13 -15.97 -28.44
N ARG A 231 -0.41 -14.75 -27.96
CA ARG A 231 -0.40 -13.55 -28.78
C ARG A 231 0.98 -13.28 -29.38
N GLU A 232 2.05 -13.40 -28.59
CA GLU A 232 3.43 -13.25 -29.08
C GLU A 232 3.77 -14.26 -30.17
N GLN A 233 3.41 -15.53 -30.02
CA GLN A 233 3.60 -16.57 -31.03
C GLN A 233 2.88 -16.25 -32.34
N ARG A 234 1.69 -15.66 -32.28
CA ARG A 234 0.88 -15.30 -33.43
C ARG A 234 1.34 -14.02 -34.15
N THR A 235 1.76 -13.01 -33.38
CA THR A 235 2.02 -11.66 -33.88
C THR A 235 3.51 -11.30 -33.96
N GLY A 236 4.37 -12.03 -33.27
CA GLY A 236 5.78 -11.69 -33.07
C GLY A 236 6.03 -10.52 -32.12
N GLN A 237 4.98 -9.94 -31.50
CA GLN A 237 5.11 -8.80 -30.61
C GLN A 237 5.26 -9.27 -29.17
N HIS A 238 6.44 -9.04 -28.58
CA HIS A 238 6.73 -9.27 -27.16
C HIS A 238 6.17 -8.15 -26.28
N VAL A 239 5.27 -8.48 -25.37
CA VAL A 239 4.71 -7.56 -24.37
C VAL A 239 4.99 -8.09 -22.97
N PRO A 240 5.83 -7.43 -22.16
CA PRO A 240 6.14 -7.87 -20.80
C PRO A 240 5.01 -7.56 -19.84
N MET A 241 5.06 -8.22 -18.67
CA MET A 241 4.14 -7.98 -17.56
C MET A 241 4.86 -7.32 -16.38
N HIS A 242 4.09 -6.46 -15.68
CA HIS A 242 4.38 -6.02 -14.32
C HIS A 242 3.32 -6.57 -13.38
N ILE A 243 3.72 -6.99 -12.19
CA ILE A 243 2.76 -7.40 -11.16
C ILE A 243 2.74 -6.38 -10.03
N ASP A 244 1.59 -5.71 -9.88
CA ASP A 244 1.32 -4.90 -8.70
C ASP A 244 0.88 -5.83 -7.55
N ALA A 245 1.86 -6.25 -6.79
CA ALA A 245 1.67 -7.09 -5.62
C ALA A 245 1.74 -6.26 -4.32
N ALA A 246 1.38 -4.96 -4.39
CA ALA A 246 1.49 -4.05 -3.25
C ALA A 246 0.91 -4.63 -1.95
N SER A 247 -0.22 -5.31 -2.05
CA SER A 247 -0.85 -5.99 -0.91
C SER A 247 -0.60 -7.49 -0.93
N GLY A 248 -0.82 -8.15 -2.07
CA GLY A 248 -0.80 -9.62 -2.19
C GLY A 248 0.59 -10.25 -2.08
N GLY A 249 1.67 -9.50 -2.36
CA GLY A 249 3.02 -10.05 -2.36
C GLY A 249 3.53 -10.57 -1.00
N PHE A 250 2.96 -10.09 0.11
CA PHE A 250 3.18 -10.64 1.44
C PHE A 250 2.02 -11.51 1.96
N VAL A 251 1.03 -11.83 1.11
CA VAL A 251 -0.10 -12.71 1.46
C VAL A 251 0.00 -14.01 0.67
N ALA A 252 -0.08 -13.95 -0.66
CA ALA A 252 -0.15 -15.11 -1.54
C ALA A 252 0.98 -16.15 -1.32
N PRO A 253 2.26 -15.78 -1.13
CA PRO A 253 3.33 -16.77 -0.90
C PRO A 253 3.15 -17.61 0.37
N PHE A 254 2.29 -17.18 1.29
CA PHE A 254 2.07 -17.81 2.60
C PHE A 254 0.70 -18.47 2.73
N THR A 255 -0.29 -18.05 1.95
CA THR A 255 -1.65 -18.60 1.95
C THR A 255 -1.88 -19.54 0.78
N ASP A 256 -1.29 -19.27 -0.37
CA ASP A 256 -1.44 -20.01 -1.61
C ASP A 256 -0.09 -20.09 -2.39
N PRO A 257 0.89 -20.85 -1.87
CA PRO A 257 2.26 -20.90 -2.42
C PRO A 257 2.34 -21.48 -3.84
N ASP A 258 1.34 -22.23 -4.26
CA ASP A 258 1.29 -22.84 -5.59
C ASP A 258 0.69 -21.91 -6.66
N LEU A 259 0.06 -20.80 -6.25
CA LEU A 259 -0.49 -19.79 -7.16
C LEU A 259 0.60 -19.21 -8.05
N LEU A 260 0.41 -19.29 -9.37
CA LEU A 260 1.35 -18.77 -10.36
C LEU A 260 1.02 -17.29 -10.67
N TRP A 261 1.83 -16.38 -10.14
CA TRP A 261 1.66 -14.93 -10.33
C TRP A 261 3.00 -14.18 -10.43
N ASP A 262 4.09 -14.82 -10.04
CA ASP A 262 5.41 -14.22 -9.81
C ASP A 262 6.40 -14.53 -10.96
N PHE A 263 7.69 -14.43 -10.69
CA PHE A 263 8.76 -14.67 -11.67
C PHE A 263 8.83 -16.11 -12.21
N ARG A 264 8.02 -17.05 -11.73
CA ARG A 264 7.81 -18.33 -12.42
C ARG A 264 7.18 -18.17 -13.79
N LEU A 265 6.50 -17.05 -14.02
CA LEU A 265 5.93 -16.67 -15.32
C LEU A 265 6.94 -15.82 -16.11
N PRO A 266 7.47 -16.29 -17.27
CA PRO A 266 8.58 -15.64 -17.99
C PRO A 266 8.33 -14.20 -18.45
N LEU A 267 7.09 -13.81 -18.74
CA LEU A 267 6.75 -12.45 -19.14
C LEU A 267 6.71 -11.46 -17.96
N VAL A 268 6.63 -11.94 -16.71
CA VAL A 268 6.73 -11.09 -15.53
C VAL A 268 8.17 -10.58 -15.40
N LYS A 269 8.38 -9.28 -15.63
CA LYS A 269 9.69 -8.63 -15.66
C LYS A 269 9.95 -7.79 -14.41
N SER A 270 8.91 -7.32 -13.74
CA SER A 270 9.04 -6.64 -12.46
C SER A 270 7.82 -6.87 -11.56
N ILE A 271 8.06 -6.73 -10.25
CA ILE A 271 7.05 -6.86 -9.20
C ILE A 271 7.28 -5.71 -8.21
N ASN A 272 6.22 -5.03 -7.78
CA ASN A 272 6.28 -4.17 -6.60
C ASN A 272 5.54 -4.81 -5.42
N VAL A 273 6.00 -4.52 -4.20
CA VAL A 273 5.32 -4.93 -2.97
C VAL A 273 5.49 -3.87 -1.88
N SER A 274 4.44 -3.63 -1.09
CA SER A 274 4.50 -2.71 0.05
C SER A 274 4.91 -3.45 1.33
N GLY A 275 6.11 -3.16 1.84
CA GLY A 275 6.55 -3.66 3.14
C GLY A 275 5.70 -3.14 4.30
N HIS A 276 5.14 -1.94 4.14
CA HIS A 276 4.31 -1.30 5.15
C HIS A 276 2.83 -1.73 5.15
N LYS A 277 2.46 -2.71 4.31
CA LYS A 277 1.15 -3.38 4.34
C LYS A 277 1.33 -4.74 5.05
N TYR A 278 1.09 -5.84 4.37
CA TYR A 278 1.27 -7.18 4.93
C TYR A 278 2.74 -7.61 5.13
N GLY A 279 3.71 -6.76 4.76
CA GLY A 279 5.11 -6.90 5.20
C GLY A 279 5.33 -6.55 6.68
N LEU A 280 4.27 -6.03 7.36
CA LEU A 280 4.18 -5.80 8.79
C LEU A 280 5.20 -4.77 9.32
N VAL A 281 5.48 -3.74 8.53
CA VAL A 281 6.34 -2.59 8.91
C VAL A 281 5.50 -1.31 8.91
N TYR A 282 5.79 -0.37 9.79
CA TYR A 282 5.17 0.95 9.79
C TYR A 282 5.39 1.69 8.46
N PRO A 283 4.52 2.69 8.11
CA PRO A 283 4.57 3.40 6.84
C PRO A 283 5.97 3.89 6.44
N GLY A 284 6.28 3.82 5.14
CA GLY A 284 7.52 4.35 4.58
C GLY A 284 8.44 3.30 3.95
N ILE A 285 7.92 2.11 3.62
CA ILE A 285 8.69 1.07 2.93
C ILE A 285 7.87 0.36 1.85
N GLY A 286 8.45 0.25 0.67
CA GLY A 286 8.04 -0.61 -0.43
C GLY A 286 9.26 -1.17 -1.12
N TRP A 287 9.05 -2.10 -2.01
CA TRP A 287 10.09 -2.80 -2.76
C TRP A 287 9.71 -2.87 -4.22
N VAL A 288 10.67 -2.65 -5.10
CA VAL A 288 10.60 -3.00 -6.52
C VAL A 288 11.64 -4.06 -6.80
N LEU A 289 11.24 -5.11 -7.53
CA LEU A 289 12.13 -6.18 -7.96
C LEU A 289 12.01 -6.34 -9.46
N TRP A 290 13.13 -6.64 -10.11
CA TRP A 290 13.18 -7.04 -11.52
C TRP A 290 13.60 -8.50 -11.60
N ARG A 291 13.10 -9.18 -12.64
CA ARG A 291 13.41 -10.58 -12.89
C ARG A 291 14.90 -10.82 -13.06
N GLU A 292 15.54 -9.98 -13.88
CA GLU A 292 16.96 -10.06 -14.28
C GLU A 292 17.53 -8.64 -14.40
N LYS A 293 18.87 -8.54 -14.39
CA LYS A 293 19.56 -7.25 -14.50
C LYS A 293 19.20 -6.51 -15.80
N GLU A 294 19.01 -7.24 -16.88
CA GLU A 294 18.63 -6.74 -18.18
C GLU A 294 17.25 -6.08 -18.21
N ASP A 295 16.40 -6.37 -17.24
CA ASP A 295 15.08 -5.76 -17.10
C ASP A 295 15.13 -4.35 -16.48
N LEU A 296 16.25 -4.00 -15.84
CA LEU A 296 16.53 -2.67 -15.31
C LEU A 296 17.51 -1.92 -16.23
N PRO A 297 17.06 -0.88 -16.98
CA PRO A 297 17.95 -0.06 -17.79
C PRO A 297 19.04 0.62 -16.97
N GLU A 298 20.29 0.52 -17.42
CA GLU A 298 21.45 1.09 -16.72
C GLU A 298 21.36 2.63 -16.60
N GLU A 299 20.70 3.30 -17.54
CA GLU A 299 20.47 4.75 -17.51
C GLU A 299 19.56 5.22 -16.36
N LEU A 300 18.86 4.32 -15.68
CA LEU A 300 18.08 4.62 -14.48
C LEU A 300 18.89 4.47 -13.18
N VAL A 301 20.08 3.92 -13.26
CA VAL A 301 21.01 3.78 -12.12
C VAL A 301 21.96 4.96 -12.16
N PHE A 302 21.83 5.86 -11.18
CA PHE A 302 22.71 7.01 -11.07
C PHE A 302 23.92 6.66 -10.23
N HIS A 303 25.12 7.10 -10.65
CA HIS A 303 26.35 6.92 -9.93
C HIS A 303 26.73 8.23 -9.23
N ILE A 304 26.92 8.17 -7.92
CA ILE A 304 27.23 9.32 -7.09
C ILE A 304 28.65 9.13 -6.54
N ASN A 305 29.53 10.12 -6.74
CA ASN A 305 30.95 10.03 -6.33
C ASN A 305 31.39 11.10 -5.32
N TYR A 306 30.51 12.06 -4.97
CA TYR A 306 30.88 13.13 -4.06
C TYR A 306 30.68 12.80 -2.57
N LEU A 307 30.18 11.60 -2.26
CA LEU A 307 30.02 11.07 -0.91
C LEU A 307 31.18 10.11 -0.52
N GLY A 308 32.30 10.10 -1.26
CA GLY A 308 33.52 9.35 -0.91
C GLY A 308 33.77 8.11 -1.75
N ALA A 309 32.74 7.47 -2.31
CA ALA A 309 32.85 6.31 -3.20
C ALA A 309 31.85 6.41 -4.35
N ASP A 310 32.05 5.64 -5.43
CA ASP A 310 31.07 5.50 -6.50
C ASP A 310 29.88 4.63 -6.03
N GLN A 311 28.73 5.26 -5.84
CA GLN A 311 27.55 4.61 -5.29
C GLN A 311 26.39 4.61 -6.30
N PRO A 312 25.89 3.42 -6.69
CA PRO A 312 24.71 3.33 -7.52
C PRO A 312 23.44 3.68 -6.69
N THR A 313 22.62 4.59 -7.18
CA THR A 313 21.31 4.90 -6.62
C THR A 313 20.23 4.80 -7.67
N LEU A 314 19.09 4.23 -7.31
CA LEU A 314 17.94 4.05 -8.18
C LEU A 314 16.69 4.79 -7.66
N SER A 315 16.64 5.13 -6.39
CA SER A 315 15.46 5.75 -5.78
C SER A 315 15.15 7.13 -6.39
N LEU A 316 13.87 7.49 -6.46
CA LEU A 316 13.45 8.83 -6.88
C LEU A 316 13.83 9.90 -5.85
N ASN A 317 13.91 9.52 -4.58
CA ASN A 317 14.33 10.39 -3.49
C ASN A 317 15.82 10.20 -3.20
N PHE A 318 16.56 11.30 -3.04
CA PHE A 318 17.96 11.21 -2.66
C PHE A 318 18.09 10.90 -1.16
N SER A 319 17.85 11.89 -0.30
CA SER A 319 17.86 11.67 1.16
C SER A 319 16.58 10.96 1.60
N ARG A 320 16.75 9.88 2.35
CA ARG A 320 15.65 9.08 2.90
C ARG A 320 16.06 8.34 4.17
N GLY A 321 15.07 8.03 5.03
CA GLY A 321 15.34 7.26 6.25
C GLY A 321 15.65 5.80 5.96
N SER A 322 16.46 5.20 6.81
CA SER A 322 16.82 3.77 6.75
C SER A 322 16.01 2.89 7.68
N SER A 323 15.33 3.48 8.66
CA SER A 323 14.70 2.76 9.78
C SER A 323 13.71 1.68 9.32
N GLN A 324 12.91 1.96 8.29
CA GLN A 324 11.92 1.01 7.78
C GLN A 324 12.56 -0.15 7.02
N ILE A 325 13.72 0.06 6.36
CA ILE A 325 14.49 -1.02 5.73
C ILE A 325 15.01 -1.97 6.81
N ILE A 326 15.55 -1.41 7.89
CA ILE A 326 16.07 -2.17 9.05
C ILE A 326 14.93 -2.95 9.72
N ALA A 327 13.77 -2.31 9.91
CA ALA A 327 12.57 -2.93 10.47
C ALA A 327 12.01 -4.05 9.56
N GLN A 328 12.07 -3.88 8.24
CA GLN A 328 11.68 -4.95 7.31
C GLN A 328 12.60 -6.16 7.43
N TYR A 329 13.91 -5.94 7.49
CA TYR A 329 14.86 -7.03 7.68
C TYR A 329 14.64 -7.74 9.03
N TYR A 330 14.39 -6.97 10.11
CA TYR A 330 14.01 -7.53 11.41
C TYR A 330 12.80 -8.48 11.28
N ASN A 331 11.71 -8.02 10.65
CA ASN A 331 10.52 -8.84 10.48
C ASN A 331 10.79 -10.11 9.65
N LEU A 332 11.58 -9.99 8.57
CA LEU A 332 11.91 -11.13 7.72
C LEU A 332 12.66 -12.22 8.49
N ILE A 333 13.64 -11.86 9.34
CA ILE A 333 14.40 -12.83 10.13
C ILE A 333 13.65 -13.27 11.39
N ARG A 334 12.88 -12.38 12.03
CA ARG A 334 12.12 -12.65 13.26
C ARG A 334 10.96 -13.63 13.00
N LEU A 335 10.22 -13.39 11.95
CA LEU A 335 9.04 -14.21 11.62
C LEU A 335 9.41 -15.42 10.78
N GLY A 336 10.30 -15.24 9.81
CA GLY A 336 10.60 -16.26 8.82
C GLY A 336 9.35 -16.74 8.09
N ARG A 337 9.48 -17.73 7.24
CA ARG A 337 8.35 -18.30 6.48
C ARG A 337 7.22 -18.77 7.41
N SER A 338 7.55 -19.51 8.47
CA SER A 338 6.55 -20.10 9.37
C SER A 338 5.75 -19.04 10.15
N GLY A 339 6.40 -17.94 10.56
CA GLY A 339 5.74 -16.82 11.25
C GLY A 339 4.78 -16.10 10.33
N TYR A 340 5.24 -15.70 9.14
CA TYR A 340 4.38 -15.08 8.12
C TYR A 340 3.21 -15.98 7.74
N THR A 341 3.44 -17.28 7.52
CA THR A 341 2.36 -18.24 7.21
C THR A 341 1.29 -18.25 8.30
N ARG A 342 1.68 -18.38 9.58
CA ARG A 342 0.71 -18.37 10.69
C ARG A 342 -0.08 -17.08 10.77
N ILE A 343 0.59 -15.92 10.58
CA ILE A 343 -0.07 -14.62 10.63
C ILE A 343 -1.06 -14.51 9.47
N MET A 344 -0.63 -14.73 8.22
CA MET A 344 -1.49 -14.56 7.06
C MET A 344 -2.68 -15.53 7.06
N GLN A 345 -2.47 -16.79 7.43
CA GLN A 345 -3.56 -17.74 7.61
C GLN A 345 -4.54 -17.30 8.73
N GLY A 346 -4.03 -16.75 9.82
CA GLY A 346 -4.87 -16.19 10.90
C GLY A 346 -5.71 -15.02 10.42
N LEU A 347 -5.13 -14.11 9.61
CA LEU A 347 -5.86 -13.00 9.02
C LEU A 347 -6.95 -13.47 8.05
N MET A 348 -6.66 -14.47 7.22
CA MET A 348 -7.66 -15.08 6.33
C MET A 348 -8.82 -15.67 7.12
N GLN A 349 -8.54 -16.45 8.17
CA GLN A 349 -9.57 -17.04 9.03
C GLN A 349 -10.42 -15.98 9.74
N THR A 350 -9.80 -14.85 10.16
CA THR A 350 -10.53 -13.73 10.77
C THR A 350 -11.41 -13.03 9.74
N ALA A 351 -10.93 -12.89 8.51
CA ALA A 351 -11.71 -12.31 7.41
C ALA A 351 -12.89 -13.22 7.03
N ASP A 352 -12.71 -14.54 7.03
CA ASP A 352 -13.80 -15.50 6.80
C ASP A 352 -14.87 -15.39 7.89
N HIS A 353 -14.43 -15.37 9.16
CA HIS A 353 -15.33 -15.19 10.30
C HIS A 353 -16.12 -13.88 10.20
N LEU A 354 -15.47 -12.77 9.87
CA LEU A 354 -16.13 -11.47 9.68
C LEU A 354 -17.16 -11.52 8.54
N ALA A 355 -16.81 -12.15 7.42
CA ALA A 355 -17.72 -12.26 6.28
C ALA A 355 -18.99 -13.05 6.64
N GLU A 356 -18.84 -14.16 7.36
CA GLU A 356 -19.97 -14.95 7.87
C GLU A 356 -20.80 -14.12 8.86
N ALA A 357 -20.17 -13.39 9.78
CA ALA A 357 -20.87 -12.57 10.75
C ALA A 357 -21.65 -11.43 10.07
N VAL A 358 -21.03 -10.74 9.10
CA VAL A 358 -21.69 -9.64 8.34
C VAL A 358 -22.91 -10.15 7.57
N VAL A 359 -22.79 -11.28 6.84
CA VAL A 359 -23.91 -11.90 6.12
C VAL A 359 -24.97 -12.39 7.11
N GLY A 360 -24.52 -12.97 8.24
CA GLY A 360 -25.40 -13.46 9.32
C GLY A 360 -26.31 -12.39 9.94
N THR A 361 -25.97 -11.11 9.82
CA THR A 361 -26.87 -10.01 10.24
C THR A 361 -28.15 -9.94 9.42
N GLY A 362 -28.16 -10.48 8.19
CA GLY A 362 -29.29 -10.40 7.23
C GLY A 362 -29.42 -9.06 6.53
N HIS A 363 -28.57 -8.08 6.82
CA HIS A 363 -28.62 -6.72 6.28
C HIS A 363 -27.65 -6.48 5.13
N PHE A 364 -26.66 -7.36 4.95
CA PHE A 364 -25.58 -7.17 3.98
C PHE A 364 -25.35 -8.41 3.11
N GLN A 365 -24.84 -8.18 1.91
CA GLN A 365 -24.33 -9.20 1.01
C GLN A 365 -22.87 -8.90 0.65
N LEU A 366 -22.08 -9.94 0.40
CA LEU A 366 -20.70 -9.81 -0.03
C LEU A 366 -20.61 -9.33 -1.49
N VAL A 367 -19.53 -8.61 -1.80
CA VAL A 367 -19.16 -8.17 -3.15
C VAL A 367 -17.80 -8.72 -3.50
N GLY A 368 -17.67 -9.31 -4.70
CA GLY A 368 -16.45 -9.98 -5.15
C GLY A 368 -16.29 -11.40 -4.59
N GLN A 369 -15.26 -12.09 -5.08
CA GLN A 369 -14.90 -13.43 -4.63
C GLN A 369 -13.89 -13.36 -3.49
N ARG A 370 -13.93 -14.35 -2.59
CA ARG A 370 -13.01 -14.42 -1.45
C ARG A 370 -11.77 -15.28 -1.76
N ASN A 371 -11.10 -14.98 -2.87
CA ASN A 371 -9.94 -15.69 -3.39
C ASN A 371 -8.66 -14.85 -3.38
N GLY A 372 -8.55 -13.89 -2.47
CA GLY A 372 -7.47 -12.90 -2.48
C GLY A 372 -6.99 -12.51 -1.09
N LEU A 373 -7.02 -11.20 -0.80
CA LEU A 373 -6.56 -10.62 0.45
C LEU A 373 -7.49 -10.92 1.63
N PRO A 374 -6.98 -10.86 2.88
CA PRO A 374 -7.82 -10.88 4.08
C PRO A 374 -8.62 -9.58 4.19
N LEU A 375 -9.66 -9.48 3.38
CA LEU A 375 -10.51 -8.30 3.20
C LEU A 375 -11.96 -8.74 3.01
N VAL A 376 -12.90 -7.97 3.54
CA VAL A 376 -14.33 -8.20 3.36
C VAL A 376 -14.95 -6.98 2.72
N CYS A 377 -15.40 -7.13 1.47
CA CYS A 377 -16.17 -6.13 0.75
C CYS A 377 -17.65 -6.54 0.75
N PHE A 378 -18.53 -5.62 1.10
CA PHE A 378 -19.97 -5.91 1.26
C PHE A 378 -20.82 -4.68 1.03
N ARG A 379 -22.10 -4.87 0.75
CA ARG A 379 -23.09 -3.81 0.53
C ARG A 379 -24.43 -4.15 1.21
N LEU A 380 -25.26 -3.14 1.40
CA LEU A 380 -26.61 -3.30 1.92
C LEU A 380 -27.45 -4.18 0.99
N THR A 381 -28.37 -4.96 1.60
CA THR A 381 -29.41 -5.72 0.88
C THR A 381 -30.72 -4.95 0.86
N GLY A 382 -31.49 -5.11 -0.23
CA GLY A 382 -32.79 -4.49 -0.40
C GLY A 382 -32.73 -2.99 -0.70
N GLU A 383 -33.88 -2.40 -0.99
CA GLU A 383 -34.05 -0.95 -1.16
C GLU A 383 -34.19 -0.28 0.21
N ARG A 384 -33.41 0.78 0.45
CA ARG A 384 -33.43 1.55 1.69
C ARG A 384 -33.40 3.05 1.39
N GLU A 385 -33.80 3.86 2.36
CA GLU A 385 -33.76 5.33 2.24
C GLU A 385 -32.36 5.90 2.55
N TYR A 386 -31.39 5.06 2.95
CA TYR A 386 -30.01 5.38 3.25
C TYR A 386 -29.05 4.44 2.51
N ASP A 387 -27.80 4.83 2.40
CA ASP A 387 -26.77 4.08 1.70
C ASP A 387 -25.58 3.66 2.61
N GLU A 388 -24.56 3.02 2.02
CA GLU A 388 -23.35 2.58 2.71
C GLU A 388 -22.56 3.74 3.31
N HIS A 389 -22.68 4.96 2.77
CA HIS A 389 -22.03 6.15 3.35
C HIS A 389 -22.68 6.55 4.66
N ASP A 390 -24.01 6.40 4.80
CA ASP A 390 -24.71 6.65 6.05
C ASP A 390 -24.31 5.64 7.12
N VAL A 391 -24.19 4.35 6.75
CA VAL A 391 -23.69 3.29 7.62
C VAL A 391 -22.28 3.60 8.10
N ALA A 392 -21.36 3.92 7.17
CA ALA A 392 -19.97 4.28 7.48
C ALA A 392 -19.88 5.48 8.43
N ARG A 393 -20.71 6.51 8.21
CA ARG A 393 -20.75 7.72 9.03
C ARG A 393 -21.25 7.41 10.44
N THR A 394 -22.29 6.59 10.58
CA THR A 394 -22.88 6.24 11.87
C THR A 394 -21.94 5.33 12.68
N LEU A 395 -21.23 4.41 12.03
CA LEU A 395 -20.20 3.56 12.66
C LEU A 395 -19.09 4.37 13.35
N ARG A 396 -18.78 5.58 12.85
CA ARG A 396 -17.79 6.46 13.50
C ARG A 396 -18.18 6.84 14.93
N GLY A 397 -19.47 6.84 15.27
CA GLY A 397 -19.95 7.02 16.64
C GLY A 397 -19.47 5.95 17.61
N SER A 398 -19.15 4.76 17.12
CA SER A 398 -18.50 3.66 17.88
C SER A 398 -16.98 3.63 17.70
N GLY A 399 -16.40 4.61 17.01
CA GLY A 399 -14.94 4.69 16.75
C GLY A 399 -14.46 3.92 15.52
N TRP A 400 -15.30 3.14 14.84
CA TRP A 400 -14.91 2.40 13.66
C TRP A 400 -14.72 3.32 12.44
N ILE A 401 -13.61 3.14 11.74
CA ILE A 401 -13.36 3.80 10.45
C ILE A 401 -13.48 2.73 9.37
N VAL A 402 -14.70 2.51 8.90
CA VAL A 402 -15.02 1.64 7.76
C VAL A 402 -15.33 2.54 6.57
N PRO A 403 -14.59 2.46 5.45
CA PRO A 403 -14.84 3.29 4.29
C PRO A 403 -16.07 2.80 3.52
N ALA A 404 -16.89 3.74 3.05
CA ALA A 404 -17.84 3.52 1.97
C ALA A 404 -17.33 4.24 0.73
N TYR A 405 -17.41 3.58 -0.43
CA TYR A 405 -16.96 4.15 -1.71
C TYR A 405 -17.72 3.51 -2.87
N THR A 406 -17.75 4.23 -4.00
CA THR A 406 -18.27 3.68 -5.24
C THR A 406 -17.24 2.77 -5.91
N MET A 407 -17.71 1.72 -6.57
CA MET A 407 -16.87 0.86 -7.39
C MET A 407 -16.23 1.67 -8.55
N PRO A 408 -15.24 1.11 -9.25
CA PRO A 408 -14.59 1.76 -10.40
C PRO A 408 -15.58 2.16 -11.50
N PRO A 409 -15.15 3.00 -12.48
CA PRO A 409 -15.94 3.26 -13.68
C PRO A 409 -16.49 1.99 -14.31
N ASP A 410 -17.69 2.09 -14.90
CA ASP A 410 -18.55 1.02 -15.41
C ASP A 410 -19.27 0.18 -14.34
N ALA A 411 -19.01 0.45 -13.02
CA ALA A 411 -19.78 -0.07 -11.89
C ALA A 411 -19.95 0.99 -10.77
N GLU A 412 -19.78 2.29 -11.09
CA GLU A 412 -19.79 3.40 -10.13
C GLU A 412 -21.14 3.69 -9.49
N ASP A 413 -22.22 3.11 -9.98
CA ASP A 413 -23.54 3.14 -9.35
C ASP A 413 -23.63 2.20 -8.13
N MET A 414 -22.65 1.28 -7.97
CA MET A 414 -22.53 0.41 -6.81
C MET A 414 -21.69 1.05 -5.73
N THR A 415 -22.28 1.28 -4.55
CA THR A 415 -21.55 1.66 -3.33
C THR A 415 -21.29 0.42 -2.49
N VAL A 416 -20.14 0.37 -1.84
CA VAL A 416 -19.71 -0.74 -1.00
C VAL A 416 -19.06 -0.25 0.29
N LEU A 417 -19.06 -1.11 1.30
CA LEU A 417 -18.25 -1.01 2.52
C LEU A 417 -17.10 -2.01 2.41
N ARG A 418 -15.94 -1.66 2.98
CA ARG A 418 -14.78 -2.54 2.98
C ARG A 418 -14.09 -2.58 4.33
N VAL A 419 -13.78 -3.76 4.80
CA VAL A 419 -12.98 -4.00 6.00
C VAL A 419 -11.69 -4.71 5.61
N VAL A 420 -10.56 -4.08 5.87
CA VAL A 420 -9.22 -4.69 5.73
C VAL A 420 -8.85 -5.34 7.05
N VAL A 421 -8.68 -6.66 7.03
CA VAL A 421 -8.26 -7.43 8.21
C VAL A 421 -6.74 -7.38 8.30
N ARG A 422 -6.24 -6.84 9.42
CA ARG A 422 -4.82 -6.65 9.70
C ARG A 422 -4.45 -7.28 11.04
N GLU A 423 -3.17 -7.28 11.38
CA GLU A 423 -2.56 -7.89 12.55
C GLU A 423 -3.22 -7.51 13.89
N SER A 424 -3.79 -6.31 13.98
CA SER A 424 -4.46 -5.80 15.18
C SER A 424 -5.96 -6.10 15.24
N PHE A 425 -6.54 -6.68 14.18
CA PHE A 425 -7.99 -6.96 14.11
C PHE A 425 -8.26 -8.41 14.49
N THR A 426 -8.88 -8.61 15.66
CA THR A 426 -9.17 -9.94 16.23
C THR A 426 -10.56 -10.45 15.85
N ARG A 427 -10.84 -11.73 16.15
CA ARG A 427 -12.19 -12.30 16.01
C ARG A 427 -13.20 -11.58 16.91
N ASP A 428 -12.83 -11.25 18.13
CA ASP A 428 -13.72 -10.49 19.05
C ASP A 428 -14.07 -9.13 18.44
N MET A 429 -13.11 -8.45 17.80
CA MET A 429 -13.38 -7.20 17.09
C MET A 429 -14.31 -7.40 15.89
N ALA A 430 -14.21 -8.53 15.19
CA ALA A 430 -15.13 -8.87 14.12
C ALA A 430 -16.57 -9.04 14.63
N ASP A 431 -16.75 -9.73 15.75
CA ASP A 431 -18.06 -9.91 16.40
C ASP A 431 -18.61 -8.56 16.90
N MET A 432 -17.77 -7.71 17.50
CA MET A 432 -18.15 -6.36 17.92
C MET A 432 -18.59 -5.51 16.71
N LEU A 433 -17.85 -5.55 15.62
CA LEU A 433 -18.21 -4.81 14.40
C LEU A 433 -19.53 -5.29 13.81
N ALA A 434 -19.76 -6.62 13.74
CA ALA A 434 -21.02 -7.19 13.25
C ALA A 434 -22.21 -6.78 14.13
N GLY A 435 -22.02 -6.75 15.46
CA GLY A 435 -23.02 -6.24 16.40
C GLY A 435 -23.31 -4.75 16.20
N ASP A 436 -22.26 -3.94 16.00
CA ASP A 436 -22.41 -2.50 15.73
C ASP A 436 -23.07 -2.24 14.37
N LEU A 437 -22.75 -3.02 13.34
CA LEU A 437 -23.43 -2.95 12.03
C LEU A 437 -24.92 -3.21 12.17
N THR A 438 -25.33 -4.24 12.94
CA THR A 438 -26.75 -4.54 13.21
C THR A 438 -27.42 -3.37 13.92
N ARG A 439 -26.78 -2.81 14.96
CA ARG A 439 -27.30 -1.67 15.71
C ARG A 439 -27.44 -0.41 14.84
N VAL A 440 -26.43 -0.12 14.03
CA VAL A 440 -26.42 1.03 13.11
C VAL A 440 -27.54 0.94 12.07
N VAL A 441 -27.76 -0.25 11.51
CA VAL A 441 -28.87 -0.46 10.56
C VAL A 441 -30.20 -0.24 11.25
N ALA A 442 -30.42 -0.77 12.46
CA ALA A 442 -31.66 -0.54 13.20
C ALA A 442 -31.87 0.94 13.53
N GLU A 443 -30.81 1.68 13.92
CA GLU A 443 -30.87 3.12 14.14
C GLU A 443 -31.24 3.90 12.87
N LEU A 444 -30.67 3.51 11.72
CA LEU A 444 -30.96 4.15 10.44
C LEU A 444 -32.38 3.84 9.94
N ASP A 445 -32.88 2.62 10.15
CA ASP A 445 -34.26 2.20 9.81
C ASP A 445 -35.32 2.96 10.64
N GLU A 446 -34.99 3.41 11.86
CA GLU A 446 -35.86 4.20 12.74
C GLU A 446 -35.88 5.71 12.41
N ARG A 447 -34.96 6.23 11.61
CA ARG A 447 -34.88 7.66 11.29
C ARG A 447 -36.04 8.07 10.37
N PRO A 448 -36.64 9.24 10.62
CA PRO A 448 -37.73 9.72 9.75
C PRO A 448 -37.19 10.04 8.33
N PRO A 449 -38.03 9.85 7.28
CA PRO A 449 -37.69 10.19 5.91
C PRO A 449 -37.20 11.64 5.77
N GLY A 450 -36.08 11.86 5.07
CA GLY A 450 -35.49 13.18 4.86
C GLY A 450 -34.46 13.62 5.91
N GLY A 451 -34.16 12.80 6.92
CA GLY A 451 -33.15 13.05 7.93
C GLY A 451 -31.70 12.73 7.48
N HIS A 452 -31.53 12.31 6.24
CA HIS A 452 -30.23 11.94 5.68
C HIS A 452 -29.60 13.12 4.93
N GLU A 453 -28.46 13.61 5.38
CA GLU A 453 -27.68 14.60 4.62
C GLU A 453 -27.01 13.91 3.43
N HIS A 454 -27.57 14.07 2.25
CA HIS A 454 -26.88 13.69 1.02
C HIS A 454 -25.68 14.61 0.79
N GLN A 455 -24.48 14.18 1.19
CA GLN A 455 -23.27 14.83 0.69
C GLN A 455 -23.03 14.37 -0.76
N PRO A 456 -22.57 15.29 -1.65
CA PRO A 456 -22.25 14.92 -3.02
C PRO A 456 -21.21 13.80 -3.02
N LYS A 457 -21.42 12.78 -3.85
CA LYS A 457 -20.53 11.64 -4.07
C LYS A 457 -19.14 12.17 -4.45
N THR A 458 -18.26 12.33 -3.48
CA THR A 458 -16.84 12.60 -3.78
C THR A 458 -16.21 11.30 -4.25
N ARG A 459 -15.57 11.29 -5.42
CA ARG A 459 -14.70 10.19 -5.84
C ARG A 459 -13.72 9.94 -4.70
N GLY A 460 -13.78 8.76 -4.11
CA GLY A 460 -12.90 8.38 -3.01
C GLY A 460 -11.46 8.42 -3.50
N ALA A 461 -10.71 9.44 -3.04
CA ALA A 461 -9.27 9.39 -3.07
C ALA A 461 -8.85 8.51 -1.90
N CYS A 462 -8.42 7.29 -2.18
CA CYS A 462 -7.67 6.47 -1.23
C CYS A 462 -6.22 6.89 -1.19
#